data_f6d7e41940d052c54922a07fe01c2b31
#
_entry.id   f6d7e41940d052c54922a07fe01c2b31
#
_cell.length_a   1.000
_cell.length_b   1.000
_cell.length_c   1.000
_cell.angle_alpha   90.00
_cell.angle_beta   90.00
_cell.angle_gamma   90.00
#
_symmetry.space_group_name_H-M   'P 1'
#
loop_
_entity.id
_entity.type
_entity.pdbx_description
1 polymer ?
#
loop_
_entity_poly.entity_id
_entity_poly.type
_entity_poly.pdbx_seq_one_letter_code
_entity_poly.pdbx_strand_id
1 'polypeptide(L)'
;MISFGTDGWRALVAQDYTFDNVAKCAQGVAEYINQTEDLPKSIVVGHDTRFLSKEFASTARDVLVSNGIKVFWIDSPAPTPVIAYMVTHCNAGGAIIITASHNPYDWNGFKFKSHLGGSASQDIIDQIESYANSAMPLDKYVYGSSDLIEHISAKEAYISHVTNIVDIRAIKDSKLSILVDCMFGAGIDYLTDILGDGATKVTQLHNAINPNFPEIGQPEPIEQHLGELMGKIRSSPTIDIGVAFDGDADRLGLIDDKGHYISTLDSFSLLTYYFLAYKKHSGGIVKSITHSDMINKLCDEYNMPVYETAVGFKNLGPKMIDVNAVLAGEESGGFAFRDSIPERDGILSALYLLELLATSGKSCSELLTELYSVVGAHIYSRVDISLTEKQRLEIKSFATSNIPVAECPMEIDQITVIDGVKLICDNGWVAYRLSGTEPLLRIYSESDTQSSVDALIAYVRTFLGV
;
A
#
# COMPACT_ATOMS: atom_id res chain seq x y z
N MET A 1 -8.04 -0.91 24.60
CA MET A 1 -6.85 -1.78 24.42
C MET A 1 -6.29 -1.50 23.04
N ILE A 2 -5.00 -1.25 22.92
CA ILE A 2 -4.33 -1.04 21.65
C ILE A 2 -4.26 -2.38 20.92
N SER A 3 -4.66 -2.42 19.65
CA SER A 3 -4.56 -3.62 18.81
C SER A 3 -4.10 -3.24 17.42
N PHE A 4 -2.95 -3.76 17.00
CA PHE A 4 -2.36 -3.49 15.69
C PHE A 4 -3.04 -4.37 14.63
N GLY A 5 -3.49 -3.72 13.56
CA GLY A 5 -4.06 -4.37 12.38
C GLY A 5 -3.01 -4.84 11.37
N THR A 6 -3.40 -4.83 10.09
CA THR A 6 -2.53 -5.27 8.98
C THR A 6 -1.33 -4.33 8.78
N ASP A 7 -1.50 -3.01 9.00
CA ASP A 7 -0.47 -1.99 8.80
C ASP A 7 -0.60 -0.88 9.85
N GLY A 8 -0.33 -1.24 11.11
CA GLY A 8 -0.36 -0.34 12.24
C GLY A 8 -1.67 -0.37 13.04
N TRP A 9 -1.74 0.49 14.06
CA TRP A 9 -2.92 0.74 14.87
C TRP A 9 -3.59 2.03 14.41
N ARG A 10 -4.91 2.01 14.18
CA ARG A 10 -5.70 3.16 13.75
C ARG A 10 -6.92 3.30 14.65
N ALA A 11 -7.29 4.54 14.98
CA ALA A 11 -8.47 4.82 15.78
C ALA A 11 -8.99 6.25 15.54
N LEU A 12 -10.20 6.53 16.04
CA LEU A 12 -10.79 7.85 16.02
C LEU A 12 -10.04 8.80 16.96
N VAL A 13 -9.70 9.98 16.46
CA VAL A 13 -9.00 11.03 17.22
C VAL A 13 -9.88 11.48 18.37
N ALA A 14 -9.28 11.67 19.54
CA ALA A 14 -9.90 12.03 20.81
C ALA A 14 -10.81 10.96 21.47
N GLN A 15 -11.09 9.85 20.78
CA GLN A 15 -11.78 8.71 21.37
C GLN A 15 -10.75 7.69 21.87
N ASP A 16 -10.14 6.93 20.97
CA ASP A 16 -9.11 5.95 21.27
C ASP A 16 -7.72 6.43 20.81
N TYR A 17 -7.64 7.23 19.74
CA TYR A 17 -6.39 7.83 19.30
C TYR A 17 -6.10 9.10 20.12
N THR A 18 -5.40 8.89 21.21
CA THR A 18 -5.05 9.93 22.21
C THR A 18 -3.54 10.02 22.37
N PHE A 19 -3.05 11.15 22.91
CA PHE A 19 -1.63 11.31 23.22
C PHE A 19 -1.11 10.23 24.17
N ASP A 20 -1.92 9.83 25.18
CA ASP A 20 -1.55 8.77 26.12
C ASP A 20 -1.39 7.41 25.41
N ASN A 21 -2.27 7.07 24.48
CA ASN A 21 -2.19 5.81 23.76
C ASN A 21 -1.04 5.82 22.74
N VAL A 22 -0.79 6.94 22.05
CA VAL A 22 0.39 7.11 21.19
C VAL A 22 1.68 6.96 22.00
N ALA A 23 1.72 7.54 23.20
CA ALA A 23 2.86 7.39 24.10
C ALA A 23 3.10 5.93 24.51
N LYS A 24 2.03 5.18 24.79
CA LYS A 24 2.15 3.73 25.08
C LYS A 24 2.67 2.95 23.90
N CYS A 25 2.20 3.27 22.67
CA CYS A 25 2.74 2.64 21.45
C CYS A 25 4.23 2.95 21.28
N ALA A 26 4.63 4.22 21.49
CA ALA A 26 6.03 4.62 21.41
C ALA A 26 6.89 3.96 22.49
N GLN A 27 6.35 3.79 23.71
CA GLN A 27 7.03 3.03 24.77
C GLN A 27 7.19 1.56 24.38
N GLY A 28 6.16 0.96 23.76
CA GLY A 28 6.26 -0.41 23.23
C GLY A 28 7.38 -0.56 22.21
N VAL A 29 7.53 0.41 21.30
CA VAL A 29 8.65 0.44 20.34
C VAL A 29 9.97 0.64 21.05
N ALA A 30 10.04 1.53 22.06
CA ALA A 30 11.26 1.76 22.83
C ALA A 30 11.75 0.49 23.56
N GLU A 31 10.83 -0.25 24.19
CA GLU A 31 11.14 -1.53 24.82
C GLU A 31 11.64 -2.56 23.80
N TYR A 32 10.96 -2.70 22.66
CA TYR A 32 11.38 -3.59 21.59
C TYR A 32 12.81 -3.27 21.12
N ILE A 33 13.09 -2.01 20.81
CA ILE A 33 14.43 -1.56 20.34
C ILE A 33 15.48 -1.78 21.41
N ASN A 34 15.18 -1.48 22.68
CA ASN A 34 16.15 -1.63 23.77
C ASN A 34 16.46 -3.09 24.12
N GLN A 35 15.51 -4.00 23.94
CA GLN A 35 15.69 -5.44 24.20
C GLN A 35 16.28 -6.21 23.02
N THR A 36 16.28 -5.64 21.80
CA THR A 36 16.85 -6.31 20.62
C THR A 36 18.31 -5.87 20.44
N GLU A 37 19.27 -6.73 20.79
CA GLU A 37 20.71 -6.40 20.85
C GLU A 37 21.30 -5.93 19.53
N ASP A 38 20.91 -6.56 18.41
CA ASP A 38 21.49 -6.33 17.08
C ASP A 38 20.91 -5.11 16.35
N LEU A 39 19.89 -4.44 16.92
CA LEU A 39 19.30 -3.27 16.28
C LEU A 39 19.98 -1.97 16.70
N PRO A 40 20.19 -1.03 15.73
CA PRO A 40 20.57 0.33 16.06
C PRO A 40 19.58 0.98 17.04
N LYS A 41 20.10 1.64 18.09
CA LYS A 41 19.28 2.35 19.08
C LYS A 41 18.85 3.72 18.56
N SER A 42 18.24 3.71 17.38
CA SER A 42 17.77 4.90 16.69
C SER A 42 16.50 4.60 15.91
N ILE A 43 15.60 5.56 15.82
CA ILE A 43 14.30 5.47 15.13
C ILE A 43 14.09 6.70 14.26
N VAL A 44 13.61 6.50 13.03
CA VAL A 44 13.08 7.58 12.20
C VAL A 44 11.65 7.89 12.64
N VAL A 45 11.31 9.16 12.84
CA VAL A 45 9.94 9.56 13.18
C VAL A 45 9.45 10.59 12.18
N GLY A 46 8.30 10.31 11.58
CA GLY A 46 7.65 11.20 10.62
C GLY A 46 6.12 11.10 10.70
N HIS A 47 5.44 11.92 9.90
CA HIS A 47 3.99 12.03 9.93
C HIS A 47 3.42 12.46 8.57
N ASP A 48 2.12 12.21 8.36
CA ASP A 48 1.36 12.69 7.21
C ASP A 48 0.73 14.09 7.44
N THR A 49 -0.23 14.48 6.59
CA THR A 49 -0.92 15.78 6.60
C THR A 49 -2.13 15.84 7.53
N ARG A 50 -2.47 14.77 8.24
CA ARG A 50 -3.70 14.67 9.07
C ARG A 50 -3.64 15.58 10.28
N PHE A 51 -4.83 15.87 10.81
CA PHE A 51 -4.98 16.67 12.01
C PHE A 51 -4.20 16.08 13.20
N LEU A 52 -3.41 16.92 13.86
CA LEU A 52 -2.53 16.58 14.99
C LEU A 52 -1.45 15.52 14.69
N SER A 53 -1.21 15.13 13.43
CA SER A 53 -0.18 14.12 13.13
C SER A 53 1.21 14.54 13.63
N LYS A 54 1.58 15.81 13.48
CA LYS A 54 2.87 16.34 13.97
C LYS A 54 2.97 16.29 15.49
N GLU A 55 1.90 16.65 16.19
CA GLU A 55 1.84 16.66 17.67
C GLU A 55 1.92 15.23 18.22
N PHE A 56 1.22 14.28 17.62
CA PHE A 56 1.33 12.86 17.95
C PHE A 56 2.72 12.29 17.66
N ALA A 57 3.33 12.66 16.52
CA ALA A 57 4.70 12.27 16.20
C ALA A 57 5.70 12.87 17.21
N SER A 58 5.49 14.13 17.63
CA SER A 58 6.30 14.75 18.68
C SER A 58 6.20 14.00 20.01
N THR A 59 5.01 13.53 20.36
CA THR A 59 4.82 12.70 21.57
C THR A 59 5.62 11.41 21.46
N ALA A 60 5.55 10.71 20.31
CA ALA A 60 6.32 9.49 20.08
C ALA A 60 7.83 9.74 20.16
N ARG A 61 8.31 10.82 19.54
CA ARG A 61 9.72 11.28 19.62
C ARG A 61 10.17 11.46 21.07
N ASP A 62 9.40 12.19 21.86
CA ASP A 62 9.76 12.55 23.23
C ASP A 62 9.83 11.30 24.14
N VAL A 63 8.96 10.32 23.93
CA VAL A 63 9.02 9.01 24.60
C VAL A 63 10.30 8.26 24.21
N LEU A 64 10.64 8.18 22.93
CA LEU A 64 11.85 7.51 22.45
C LEU A 64 13.11 8.12 23.06
N VAL A 65 13.20 9.46 23.03
CA VAL A 65 14.35 10.19 23.59
C VAL A 65 14.46 9.99 25.10
N SER A 66 13.33 9.94 25.84
CA SER A 66 13.32 9.63 27.27
C SER A 66 13.81 8.22 27.59
N ASN A 67 13.74 7.29 26.63
CA ASN A 67 14.28 5.92 26.70
C ASN A 67 15.72 5.80 26.17
N GLY A 68 16.40 6.93 25.90
CA GLY A 68 17.78 6.95 25.41
C GLY A 68 17.94 6.57 23.93
N ILE A 69 16.86 6.56 23.17
CA ILE A 69 16.87 6.22 21.74
C ILE A 69 17.07 7.49 20.91
N LYS A 70 18.03 7.48 19.99
CA LYS A 70 18.25 8.55 19.02
C LYS A 70 17.07 8.64 18.06
N VAL A 71 16.59 9.84 17.77
CA VAL A 71 15.50 10.08 16.82
C VAL A 71 16.00 10.87 15.62
N PHE A 72 15.83 10.30 14.43
CA PHE A 72 15.92 11.02 13.17
C PHE A 72 14.53 11.63 12.88
N TRP A 73 14.43 12.95 13.08
CA TRP A 73 13.17 13.67 13.05
C TRP A 73 12.91 14.33 11.70
N ILE A 74 11.73 14.06 11.12
CA ILE A 74 11.23 14.67 9.89
C ILE A 74 10.18 15.71 10.26
N ASP A 75 10.52 17.00 10.07
CA ASP A 75 9.70 18.14 10.52
C ASP A 75 8.43 18.37 9.70
N SER A 76 8.49 18.09 8.40
CA SER A 76 7.41 18.32 7.45
C SER A 76 6.63 17.04 7.21
N PRO A 77 5.33 17.13 6.85
CA PRO A 77 4.60 15.96 6.39
C PRO A 77 5.34 15.25 5.26
N ALA A 78 5.40 13.93 5.33
CA ALA A 78 6.10 13.12 4.34
C ALA A 78 5.34 11.80 4.08
N PRO A 79 5.43 11.26 2.85
CA PRO A 79 4.87 9.96 2.48
C PRO A 79 5.42 8.81 3.32
N THR A 80 4.58 7.81 3.56
CA THR A 80 5.02 6.57 4.23
C THR A 80 6.27 5.97 3.57
N PRO A 81 6.37 5.79 2.23
CA PRO A 81 7.59 5.25 1.61
C PRO A 81 8.82 6.14 1.81
N VAL A 82 8.66 7.45 1.85
CA VAL A 82 9.78 8.39 2.09
C VAL A 82 10.34 8.22 3.51
N ILE A 83 9.46 8.17 4.52
CA ILE A 83 9.87 7.97 5.91
C ILE A 83 10.49 6.57 6.08
N ALA A 84 9.91 5.56 5.46
CA ALA A 84 10.39 4.19 5.50
C ALA A 84 11.76 4.02 4.81
N TYR A 85 11.99 4.71 3.69
CA TYR A 85 13.30 4.76 3.02
C TYR A 85 14.40 5.31 3.94
N MET A 86 14.09 6.31 4.77
CA MET A 86 15.07 6.89 5.68
C MET A 86 15.57 5.90 6.73
N VAL A 87 14.85 4.81 7.02
CA VAL A 87 15.34 3.75 7.92
C VAL A 87 16.65 3.15 7.39
N THR A 88 16.66 2.75 6.12
CA THR A 88 17.85 2.17 5.49
C THR A 88 18.91 3.24 5.21
N HIS A 89 18.49 4.44 4.80
CA HIS A 89 19.39 5.57 4.52
C HIS A 89 20.18 6.03 5.76
N CYS A 90 19.53 6.08 6.94
CA CYS A 90 20.14 6.48 8.21
C CYS A 90 20.70 5.30 9.01
N ASN A 91 20.55 4.06 8.53
CA ASN A 91 20.84 2.84 9.28
C ASN A 91 20.16 2.85 10.67
N ALA A 92 18.85 3.11 10.69
CA ALA A 92 18.04 3.15 11.91
C ALA A 92 17.46 1.79 12.27
N GLY A 93 17.11 1.58 13.54
CA GLY A 93 16.47 0.35 14.01
C GLY A 93 15.02 0.17 13.54
N GLY A 94 14.43 1.22 12.97
CA GLY A 94 13.07 1.22 12.43
C GLY A 94 12.51 2.62 12.27
N ALA A 95 11.21 2.72 11.94
CA ALA A 95 10.52 3.99 11.90
C ALA A 95 9.15 3.94 12.61
N ILE A 96 8.77 5.09 13.19
CA ILE A 96 7.40 5.39 13.61
C ILE A 96 6.83 6.39 12.62
N ILE A 97 5.66 6.06 12.05
CA ILE A 97 4.94 6.92 11.10
C ILE A 97 3.54 7.18 11.63
N ILE A 98 3.22 8.45 11.83
CA ILE A 98 1.88 8.85 12.27
C ILE A 98 1.04 9.15 11.04
N THR A 99 0.12 8.22 10.74
CA THR A 99 -0.78 8.27 9.59
C THR A 99 -1.90 7.25 9.74
N ALA A 100 -3.08 7.56 9.23
CA ALA A 100 -4.16 6.59 9.03
C ALA A 100 -4.38 6.26 7.54
N SER A 101 -3.39 6.57 6.66
CA SER A 101 -3.43 6.29 5.21
C SER A 101 -4.72 6.82 4.57
N HIS A 102 -5.61 5.96 4.10
CA HIS A 102 -6.84 6.30 3.38
C HIS A 102 -8.09 6.45 4.26
N ASN A 103 -7.99 6.34 5.59
CA ASN A 103 -9.15 6.49 6.46
C ASN A 103 -9.75 7.92 6.40
N PRO A 104 -11.02 8.12 6.80
CA PRO A 104 -11.63 9.44 6.92
C PRO A 104 -10.82 10.42 7.81
N TYR A 105 -11.17 11.69 7.74
CA TYR A 105 -10.41 12.81 8.37
C TYR A 105 -10.31 12.73 9.89
N ASP A 106 -11.26 12.12 10.54
CA ASP A 106 -11.36 11.99 12.02
C ASP A 106 -10.54 10.81 12.58
N TRP A 107 -9.86 10.07 11.72
CA TRP A 107 -8.95 8.97 12.09
C TRP A 107 -7.50 9.43 12.09
N ASN A 108 -6.71 8.83 12.99
CA ASN A 108 -5.26 8.83 12.89
C ASN A 108 -4.70 7.44 13.22
N GLY A 109 -3.39 7.24 13.02
CA GLY A 109 -2.79 5.93 13.20
C GLY A 109 -1.30 5.98 13.52
N PHE A 110 -0.80 4.85 14.03
CA PHE A 110 0.58 4.62 14.40
C PHE A 110 1.09 3.40 13.66
N LYS A 111 2.00 3.58 12.71
CA LYS A 111 2.68 2.51 11.99
C LYS A 111 4.09 2.33 12.53
N PHE A 112 4.55 1.07 12.59
CA PHE A 112 5.95 0.74 12.82
C PHE A 112 6.55 0.04 11.60
N LYS A 113 7.67 0.55 11.10
CA LYS A 113 8.47 -0.09 10.05
C LYS A 113 9.74 -0.68 10.65
N SER A 114 10.10 -1.88 10.19
CA SER A 114 11.29 -2.59 10.65
C SER A 114 12.59 -1.90 10.17
N HIS A 115 13.72 -2.36 10.67
CA HIS A 115 15.06 -1.90 10.25
C HIS A 115 15.36 -2.12 8.74
N LEU A 116 14.54 -2.89 8.04
CA LEU A 116 14.63 -3.08 6.59
C LEU A 116 13.84 -2.02 5.79
N GLY A 117 13.18 -1.08 6.47
CA GLY A 117 12.31 -0.09 5.84
C GLY A 117 10.95 -0.62 5.39
N GLY A 118 10.67 -1.90 5.62
CA GLY A 118 9.38 -2.53 5.29
C GLY A 118 8.48 -2.72 6.50
N SER A 119 7.25 -3.15 6.24
CA SER A 119 6.29 -3.51 7.29
C SER A 119 6.88 -4.58 8.21
N ALA A 120 6.78 -4.37 9.53
CA ALA A 120 7.30 -5.32 10.51
C ALA A 120 6.51 -6.63 10.48
N SER A 121 7.20 -7.75 10.77
CA SER A 121 6.56 -9.06 10.87
C SER A 121 5.56 -9.11 12.03
N GLN A 122 4.64 -10.08 11.98
CA GLN A 122 3.63 -10.21 13.03
C GLN A 122 4.26 -10.40 14.41
N ASP A 123 5.34 -11.18 14.52
CA ASP A 123 6.02 -11.42 15.81
C ASP A 123 6.58 -10.14 16.43
N ILE A 124 7.11 -9.23 15.59
CA ILE A 124 7.58 -7.91 16.06
C ILE A 124 6.40 -7.06 16.52
N ILE A 125 5.32 -7.05 15.76
CA ILE A 125 4.12 -6.28 16.10
C ILE A 125 3.48 -6.80 17.38
N ASP A 126 3.38 -8.11 17.57
CA ASP A 126 2.83 -8.72 18.80
C ASP A 126 3.66 -8.36 20.04
N GLN A 127 5.00 -8.30 19.92
CA GLN A 127 5.86 -7.84 20.99
C GLN A 127 5.62 -6.37 21.31
N ILE A 128 5.61 -5.48 20.31
CA ILE A 128 5.35 -4.04 20.48
C ILE A 128 3.98 -3.83 21.12
N GLU A 129 2.93 -4.54 20.66
CA GLU A 129 1.57 -4.47 21.21
C GLU A 129 1.52 -4.91 22.68
N SER A 130 2.21 -6.00 23.01
CA SER A 130 2.32 -6.52 24.36
C SER A 130 2.96 -5.49 25.31
N TYR A 131 4.07 -4.89 24.90
CA TYR A 131 4.75 -3.85 25.67
C TYR A 131 3.87 -2.60 25.80
N ALA A 132 3.23 -2.14 24.72
CA ALA A 132 2.36 -0.98 24.71
C ALA A 132 1.17 -1.15 25.68
N ASN A 133 0.53 -2.34 25.68
CA ASN A 133 -0.60 -2.63 26.57
C ASN A 133 -0.19 -2.85 28.05
N SER A 134 1.09 -3.15 28.29
CA SER A 134 1.66 -3.30 29.64
C SER A 134 2.28 -2.00 30.17
N ALA A 135 2.45 -0.98 29.32
CA ALA A 135 3.06 0.27 29.69
C ALA A 135 2.27 1.00 30.78
N MET A 136 2.96 1.41 31.84
CA MET A 136 2.38 2.26 32.87
C MET A 136 2.06 3.64 32.31
N PRO A 137 1.06 4.36 32.82
CA PRO A 137 0.87 5.76 32.50
C PRO A 137 2.17 6.51 32.74
N LEU A 138 2.70 7.14 31.71
CA LEU A 138 3.95 7.89 31.82
C LEU A 138 3.65 9.20 32.55
N ASP A 139 4.10 9.31 33.80
CA ASP A 139 4.10 10.58 34.54
C ASP A 139 4.94 11.57 33.74
N LYS A 140 4.26 12.53 33.10
CA LYS A 140 4.77 13.64 32.28
C LYS A 140 6.14 13.38 31.68
N TYR A 141 6.16 13.22 30.37
CA TYR A 141 7.39 13.04 29.58
C TYR A 141 8.45 14.02 30.07
N VAL A 142 9.52 13.48 30.65
CA VAL A 142 10.72 14.26 30.85
C VAL A 142 11.25 14.53 29.44
N TYR A 143 11.23 15.78 29.01
CA TYR A 143 11.85 16.18 27.75
C TYR A 143 13.30 15.66 27.77
N GLY A 144 13.53 14.63 26.96
CA GLY A 144 14.88 14.04 26.87
C GLY A 144 15.87 15.06 26.33
N SER A 145 17.15 14.73 26.41
CA SER A 145 18.20 15.59 25.86
C SER A 145 17.97 15.88 24.39
N SER A 146 17.96 17.17 24.00
CA SER A 146 17.91 17.59 22.58
C SER A 146 19.01 16.97 21.72
N ASP A 147 20.10 16.50 22.34
CA ASP A 147 21.25 15.90 21.67
C ASP A 147 20.93 14.55 21.01
N LEU A 148 19.82 13.91 21.39
CA LEU A 148 19.34 12.68 20.77
C LEU A 148 18.39 12.92 19.58
N ILE A 149 18.07 14.18 19.24
CA ILE A 149 17.20 14.52 18.12
C ILE A 149 18.05 15.08 16.98
N GLU A 150 18.05 14.39 15.85
CA GLU A 150 18.66 14.84 14.61
C GLU A 150 17.59 15.17 13.58
N HIS A 151 17.52 16.42 13.15
CA HIS A 151 16.61 16.86 12.09
C HIS A 151 17.17 16.45 10.74
N ILE A 152 16.37 15.75 9.92
CA ILE A 152 16.80 15.22 8.63
C ILE A 152 15.89 15.69 7.49
N SER A 153 16.47 15.83 6.28
CA SER A 153 15.75 16.13 5.05
C SER A 153 15.44 14.84 4.30
N ALA A 154 14.23 14.31 4.50
CA ALA A 154 13.83 13.04 3.89
C ALA A 154 13.49 13.17 2.39
N LYS A 155 12.90 14.30 1.97
CA LYS A 155 12.43 14.51 0.60
C LYS A 155 13.59 14.47 -0.40
N GLU A 156 14.66 15.21 -0.15
CA GLU A 156 15.82 15.28 -1.02
C GLU A 156 16.55 13.93 -1.12
N ALA A 157 16.70 13.24 0.02
CA ALA A 157 17.31 11.90 0.05
C ALA A 157 16.51 10.90 -0.78
N TYR A 158 15.18 10.91 -0.65
CA TYR A 158 14.30 10.04 -1.42
C TYR A 158 14.29 10.40 -2.91
N ILE A 159 14.20 11.69 -3.27
CA ILE A 159 14.27 12.14 -4.68
C ILE A 159 15.58 11.67 -5.30
N SER A 160 16.70 11.86 -4.60
CA SER A 160 18.01 11.36 -5.09
C SER A 160 18.00 9.85 -5.31
N HIS A 161 17.36 9.08 -4.42
CA HIS A 161 17.25 7.63 -4.57
C HIS A 161 16.45 7.26 -5.83
N VAL A 162 15.22 7.75 -5.97
CA VAL A 162 14.35 7.35 -7.09
C VAL A 162 14.89 7.82 -8.45
N THR A 163 15.59 8.96 -8.50
CA THR A 163 16.24 9.45 -9.73
C THR A 163 17.43 8.60 -10.18
N ASN A 164 17.96 7.74 -9.32
CA ASN A 164 19.03 6.79 -9.68
C ASN A 164 18.51 5.46 -10.21
N ILE A 165 17.24 5.11 -9.96
CA ILE A 165 16.66 3.81 -10.32
C ILE A 165 15.61 3.90 -11.44
N VAL A 166 15.08 5.11 -11.72
CA VAL A 166 14.13 5.39 -12.80
C VAL A 166 14.81 6.28 -13.86
N ASP A 167 14.56 6.06 -15.12
CA ASP A 167 15.03 6.97 -16.19
C ASP A 167 14.18 8.26 -16.21
N ILE A 168 14.45 9.11 -15.23
CA ILE A 168 13.77 10.41 -15.07
C ILE A 168 14.00 11.29 -16.30
N ARG A 169 15.12 11.16 -16.99
CA ARG A 169 15.39 11.92 -18.19
C ARG A 169 14.43 11.57 -19.33
N ALA A 170 14.17 10.29 -19.54
CA ALA A 170 13.19 9.85 -20.54
C ALA A 170 11.81 10.43 -20.25
N ILE A 171 11.39 10.46 -18.98
CA ILE A 171 10.10 11.05 -18.59
C ILE A 171 10.10 12.56 -18.84
N LYS A 172 11.15 13.29 -18.42
CA LYS A 172 11.26 14.75 -18.59
C LYS A 172 11.23 15.16 -20.08
N ASP A 173 11.85 14.40 -20.96
CA ASP A 173 11.96 14.68 -22.38
C ASP A 173 10.70 14.26 -23.17
N SER A 174 9.82 13.42 -22.62
CA SER A 174 8.66 12.82 -23.32
C SER A 174 7.54 13.79 -23.67
N LYS A 175 7.50 15.00 -23.05
CA LYS A 175 6.44 16.01 -23.21
C LYS A 175 5.06 15.57 -22.70
N LEU A 176 4.99 14.56 -21.85
CA LEU A 176 3.73 14.14 -21.24
C LEU A 176 3.08 15.29 -20.46
N SER A 177 1.77 15.33 -20.48
CA SER A 177 0.95 16.20 -19.63
C SER A 177 0.27 15.35 -18.56
N ILE A 178 0.71 15.48 -17.32
CA ILE A 178 0.31 14.67 -16.19
C ILE A 178 -0.57 15.50 -15.26
N LEU A 179 -1.73 14.98 -14.91
CA LEU A 179 -2.59 15.57 -13.87
C LEU A 179 -2.55 14.69 -12.62
N VAL A 180 -2.05 15.25 -11.51
CA VAL A 180 -1.87 14.53 -10.25
C VAL A 180 -2.94 14.96 -9.26
N ASP A 181 -3.68 14.02 -8.70
CA ASP A 181 -4.54 14.25 -7.55
C ASP A 181 -3.78 13.88 -6.27
N CYS A 182 -3.37 14.89 -5.52
CA CYS A 182 -2.64 14.68 -4.26
C CYS A 182 -3.56 14.32 -3.09
N MET A 183 -4.88 14.36 -3.28
CA MET A 183 -5.91 14.06 -2.27
C MET A 183 -5.64 14.72 -0.91
N PHE A 184 -5.09 15.97 -0.91
CA PHE A 184 -4.65 16.72 0.28
C PHE A 184 -3.61 15.99 1.15
N GLY A 185 -3.02 14.90 0.64
CA GLY A 185 -2.13 13.99 1.34
C GLY A 185 -0.65 14.37 1.28
N ALA A 186 0.19 13.47 1.77
CA ALA A 186 1.64 13.68 1.87
C ALA A 186 2.39 13.61 0.52
N GLY A 187 1.74 13.17 -0.56
CA GLY A 187 2.30 13.11 -1.91
C GLY A 187 2.43 14.45 -2.64
N ILE A 188 1.99 15.57 -2.01
CA ILE A 188 2.06 16.93 -2.58
C ILE A 188 3.49 17.26 -3.02
N ASP A 189 3.62 17.81 -4.23
CA ASP A 189 4.84 18.32 -4.85
C ASP A 189 5.94 17.29 -5.19
N TYR A 190 5.77 15.99 -4.90
CA TYR A 190 6.83 15.02 -5.22
C TYR A 190 7.04 14.86 -6.72
N LEU A 191 5.99 14.59 -7.51
CA LEU A 191 6.14 14.48 -8.97
C LEU A 191 6.53 15.81 -9.63
N THR A 192 6.05 16.93 -9.10
CA THR A 192 6.42 18.27 -9.59
C THR A 192 7.91 18.55 -9.36
N ASP A 193 8.43 18.24 -8.18
CA ASP A 193 9.85 18.47 -7.87
C ASP A 193 10.79 17.53 -8.64
N ILE A 194 10.34 16.30 -8.91
CA ILE A 194 11.11 15.31 -9.67
C ILE A 194 11.13 15.66 -11.18
N LEU A 195 10.00 16.11 -11.74
CA LEU A 195 9.80 16.22 -13.20
C LEU A 195 9.69 17.66 -13.72
N GLY A 196 9.48 18.65 -12.85
CA GLY A 196 9.03 20.00 -13.21
C GLY A 196 10.01 20.88 -14.00
N ASP A 197 11.27 20.47 -14.13
CA ASP A 197 12.30 21.17 -14.91
C ASP A 197 12.48 20.65 -16.35
N GLY A 198 11.60 19.71 -16.79
CA GLY A 198 11.60 19.09 -18.13
C GLY A 198 10.57 19.68 -19.10
N ALA A 199 10.45 19.01 -20.26
CA ALA A 199 9.40 19.28 -21.24
C ALA A 199 8.02 18.68 -20.83
N THR A 200 8.04 17.67 -19.98
CA THR A 200 6.85 17.09 -19.34
C THR A 200 6.21 18.08 -18.38
N LYS A 201 4.90 18.17 -18.42
CA LYS A 201 4.11 19.10 -17.57
C LYS A 201 3.41 18.30 -16.48
N VAL A 202 3.58 18.75 -15.24
CA VAL A 202 2.87 18.21 -14.08
C VAL A 202 1.95 19.31 -13.54
N THR A 203 0.66 19.01 -13.43
CA THR A 203 -0.33 19.86 -12.76
C THR A 203 -0.98 19.09 -11.63
N GLN A 204 -1.42 19.78 -10.58
CA GLN A 204 -1.91 19.12 -9.38
C GLN A 204 -3.32 19.57 -9.02
N LEU A 205 -4.11 18.62 -8.51
CA LEU A 205 -5.38 18.82 -7.80
C LEU A 205 -5.14 18.56 -6.31
N HIS A 206 -5.97 19.13 -5.46
CA HIS A 206 -5.97 18.92 -4.01
C HIS A 206 -4.56 19.00 -3.40
N ASN A 207 -3.75 19.97 -3.88
CA ASN A 207 -2.34 20.13 -3.55
C ASN A 207 -2.07 21.10 -2.38
N ALA A 208 -3.08 21.39 -1.57
CA ALA A 208 -2.92 22.15 -0.33
C ALA A 208 -3.13 21.23 0.87
N ILE A 209 -2.35 21.39 1.92
CA ILE A 209 -2.55 20.63 3.16
C ILE A 209 -3.90 21.02 3.75
N ASN A 210 -4.83 20.06 3.79
CA ASN A 210 -6.12 20.22 4.43
C ASN A 210 -6.54 18.89 5.10
N PRO A 211 -6.39 18.78 6.42
CA PRO A 211 -6.65 17.52 7.14
C PRO A 211 -8.12 17.08 7.14
N ASN A 212 -9.04 17.91 6.66
CA ASN A 212 -10.46 17.57 6.57
C ASN A 212 -10.84 16.85 5.27
N PHE A 213 -9.92 16.72 4.31
CA PHE A 213 -10.15 16.09 2.99
C PHE A 213 -11.46 16.54 2.34
N PRO A 214 -11.68 17.87 2.16
CA PRO A 214 -12.96 18.39 1.68
C PRO A 214 -13.32 17.79 0.30
N GLU A 215 -14.60 17.56 0.09
CA GLU A 215 -15.19 17.05 -1.17
C GLU A 215 -14.89 15.57 -1.47
N ILE A 216 -13.73 15.03 -1.06
CA ILE A 216 -13.38 13.62 -1.28
C ILE A 216 -13.76 12.71 -0.10
N GLY A 217 -13.97 13.27 1.11
CA GLY A 217 -14.35 12.54 2.32
C GLY A 217 -13.25 11.68 2.94
N GLN A 218 -12.53 10.92 2.12
CA GLN A 218 -11.36 10.14 2.52
C GLN A 218 -10.34 10.07 1.36
N PRO A 219 -9.04 10.13 1.65
CA PRO A 219 -8.00 10.15 0.63
C PRO A 219 -7.65 8.74 0.14
N GLU A 220 -8.56 8.09 -0.56
CA GLU A 220 -8.37 6.76 -1.15
C GLU A 220 -8.50 6.84 -2.67
N PRO A 221 -7.49 6.46 -3.47
CA PRO A 221 -7.44 6.66 -4.91
C PRO A 221 -8.20 5.57 -5.68
N ILE A 222 -9.48 5.42 -5.36
CA ILE A 222 -10.42 4.51 -6.03
C ILE A 222 -11.39 5.30 -6.93
N GLU A 223 -12.02 4.63 -7.88
CA GLU A 223 -12.86 5.24 -8.91
C GLU A 223 -13.91 6.22 -8.33
N GLN A 224 -14.53 5.84 -7.20
CA GLN A 224 -15.59 6.63 -6.55
C GLN A 224 -15.10 8.00 -6.05
N HIS A 225 -13.80 8.13 -5.72
CA HIS A 225 -13.23 9.38 -5.19
C HIS A 225 -12.51 10.21 -6.26
N LEU A 226 -12.30 9.68 -7.47
CA LEU A 226 -11.52 10.31 -8.54
C LEU A 226 -12.39 11.01 -9.60
N GLY A 227 -13.65 11.30 -9.30
CA GLY A 227 -14.59 11.89 -10.26
C GLY A 227 -14.13 13.22 -10.86
N GLU A 228 -13.49 14.09 -10.07
CA GLU A 228 -12.94 15.36 -10.56
C GLU A 228 -11.76 15.13 -11.51
N LEU A 229 -10.80 14.27 -11.12
CA LEU A 229 -9.65 13.92 -11.95
C LEU A 229 -10.09 13.34 -13.30
N MET A 230 -11.00 12.36 -13.28
CA MET A 230 -11.57 11.75 -14.47
C MET A 230 -12.30 12.78 -15.37
N GLY A 231 -13.09 13.66 -14.76
CA GLY A 231 -13.83 14.72 -15.47
C GLY A 231 -12.91 15.73 -16.16
N LYS A 232 -11.82 16.13 -15.50
CA LYS A 232 -10.82 17.04 -16.08
C LYS A 232 -10.09 16.42 -17.27
N ILE A 233 -9.72 15.14 -17.20
CA ILE A 233 -9.09 14.44 -18.33
C ILE A 233 -10.06 14.33 -19.51
N ARG A 234 -11.31 13.91 -19.28
CA ARG A 234 -12.34 13.84 -20.33
C ARG A 234 -12.59 15.17 -21.02
N SER A 235 -12.46 16.27 -20.29
CA SER A 235 -12.69 17.63 -20.83
C SER A 235 -11.45 18.27 -21.47
N SER A 236 -10.28 17.65 -21.33
CA SER A 236 -9.00 18.20 -21.83
C SER A 236 -8.18 17.13 -22.57
N PRO A 237 -8.28 17.07 -23.90
CA PRO A 237 -7.56 16.07 -24.70
C PRO A 237 -6.03 16.26 -24.71
N THR A 238 -5.52 17.23 -23.96
CA THR A 238 -4.09 17.49 -23.82
C THR A 238 -3.48 16.83 -22.57
N ILE A 239 -4.29 16.18 -21.73
CA ILE A 239 -3.80 15.44 -20.56
C ILE A 239 -3.64 13.98 -20.97
N ASP A 240 -2.42 13.46 -20.84
CA ASP A 240 -2.07 12.11 -21.26
C ASP A 240 -2.35 11.05 -20.20
N ILE A 241 -2.30 11.42 -18.91
CA ILE A 241 -2.52 10.50 -17.80
C ILE A 241 -2.92 11.25 -16.52
N GLY A 242 -3.81 10.64 -15.75
CA GLY A 242 -4.10 11.01 -14.37
C GLY A 242 -3.43 10.07 -13.38
N VAL A 243 -2.86 10.64 -12.34
CA VAL A 243 -2.22 9.95 -11.22
C VAL A 243 -2.88 10.40 -9.92
N ALA A 244 -3.16 9.49 -8.99
CA ALA A 244 -3.66 9.84 -7.68
C ALA A 244 -2.92 9.08 -6.59
N PHE A 245 -2.69 9.72 -5.44
CA PHE A 245 -2.06 9.10 -4.27
C PHE A 245 -3.05 9.07 -3.10
N ASP A 246 -2.95 8.05 -2.24
CA ASP A 246 -3.68 8.09 -0.97
C ASP A 246 -3.03 9.06 0.04
N GLY A 247 -3.63 9.17 1.22
CA GLY A 247 -3.24 10.18 2.22
C GLY A 247 -1.77 10.17 2.63
N ASP A 248 -1.12 9.01 2.61
CA ASP A 248 0.31 8.85 2.91
C ASP A 248 1.14 8.34 1.70
N ALA A 249 0.54 8.41 0.49
CA ALA A 249 1.14 8.14 -0.80
C ALA A 249 1.85 6.77 -0.92
N ASP A 250 1.37 5.77 -0.19
CA ASP A 250 1.82 4.39 -0.33
C ASP A 250 1.03 3.61 -1.39
N ARG A 251 -0.08 4.18 -1.92
CA ARG A 251 -0.93 3.62 -2.98
C ARG A 251 -1.03 4.53 -4.17
N LEU A 252 -1.34 3.92 -5.33
CA LEU A 252 -1.49 4.56 -6.62
C LEU A 252 -2.87 4.30 -7.20
N GLY A 253 -3.53 5.35 -7.68
CA GLY A 253 -4.67 5.31 -8.60
C GLY A 253 -4.28 5.89 -9.95
N LEU A 254 -4.79 5.33 -11.05
CA LEU A 254 -4.49 5.77 -12.40
C LEU A 254 -5.76 6.04 -13.19
N ILE A 255 -5.69 7.05 -14.07
CA ILE A 255 -6.71 7.38 -15.06
C ILE A 255 -6.04 7.44 -16.43
N ASP A 256 -6.60 6.75 -17.42
CA ASP A 256 -6.09 6.74 -18.77
C ASP A 256 -6.30 8.08 -19.51
N ASP A 257 -5.75 8.17 -20.72
CA ASP A 257 -5.86 9.30 -21.65
C ASP A 257 -7.31 9.62 -22.09
N LYS A 258 -8.27 8.73 -21.81
CA LYS A 258 -9.70 8.88 -22.09
C LYS A 258 -10.53 9.24 -20.86
N GLY A 259 -9.89 9.32 -19.69
CA GLY A 259 -10.55 9.59 -18.43
C GLY A 259 -11.25 8.39 -17.81
N HIS A 260 -10.83 7.15 -18.14
CA HIS A 260 -11.29 5.93 -17.48
C HIS A 260 -10.35 5.56 -16.33
N TYR A 261 -10.93 5.09 -15.26
CA TYR A 261 -10.17 4.53 -14.14
C TYR A 261 -9.48 3.23 -14.56
N ILE A 262 -8.19 3.12 -14.28
CA ILE A 262 -7.41 1.89 -14.46
C ILE A 262 -7.39 1.18 -13.11
N SER A 263 -7.88 -0.05 -13.09
CA SER A 263 -7.90 -0.81 -11.83
C SER A 263 -6.48 -1.00 -11.27
N THR A 264 -6.39 -1.19 -9.97
CA THR A 264 -5.12 -1.50 -9.30
C THR A 264 -4.51 -2.81 -9.80
N LEU A 265 -5.35 -3.76 -10.24
CA LEU A 265 -4.94 -5.01 -10.86
C LEU A 265 -4.29 -4.78 -12.23
N ASP A 266 -4.89 -3.94 -13.06
CA ASP A 266 -4.33 -3.54 -14.35
C ASP A 266 -3.03 -2.74 -14.16
N SER A 267 -3.00 -1.84 -13.18
CA SER A 267 -1.83 -1.03 -12.84
C SER A 267 -0.62 -1.91 -12.48
N PHE A 268 -0.83 -2.92 -11.63
CA PHE A 268 0.24 -3.87 -11.28
C PHE A 268 0.62 -4.77 -12.45
N SER A 269 -0.36 -5.14 -13.28
CA SER A 269 -0.10 -5.93 -14.49
C SER A 269 0.70 -5.15 -15.53
N LEU A 270 0.42 -3.84 -15.70
CA LEU A 270 1.23 -2.94 -16.54
C LEU A 270 2.66 -2.79 -16.00
N LEU A 271 2.83 -2.64 -14.68
CA LEU A 271 4.15 -2.62 -14.06
C LEU A 271 4.88 -3.95 -14.29
N THR A 272 4.21 -5.08 -14.07
CA THR A 272 4.78 -6.41 -14.32
C THR A 272 5.20 -6.55 -15.78
N TYR A 273 4.31 -6.20 -16.72
CA TYR A 273 4.59 -6.22 -18.15
C TYR A 273 5.78 -5.32 -18.49
N TYR A 274 5.85 -4.11 -17.91
CA TYR A 274 6.97 -3.20 -18.10
C TYR A 274 8.31 -3.81 -17.68
N PHE A 275 8.36 -4.39 -16.49
CA PHE A 275 9.60 -4.98 -15.97
C PHE A 275 10.03 -6.23 -16.77
N LEU A 276 9.10 -7.04 -17.23
CA LEU A 276 9.40 -8.28 -17.95
C LEU A 276 9.67 -8.02 -19.45
N ALA A 277 8.80 -7.28 -20.14
CA ALA A 277 8.87 -7.08 -21.58
C ALA A 277 9.86 -5.97 -22.01
N TYR A 278 9.83 -4.83 -21.31
CA TYR A 278 10.62 -3.65 -21.67
C TYR A 278 11.96 -3.59 -20.94
N LYS A 279 11.96 -3.65 -19.60
CA LYS A 279 13.22 -3.63 -18.83
C LYS A 279 13.96 -4.97 -18.84
N LYS A 280 13.29 -6.06 -19.19
CA LYS A 280 13.84 -7.43 -19.25
C LYS A 280 14.52 -7.88 -17.97
N HIS A 281 13.94 -7.47 -16.84
CA HIS A 281 14.42 -7.91 -15.53
C HIS A 281 14.10 -9.39 -15.34
N SER A 282 15.03 -10.10 -14.72
CA SER A 282 14.84 -11.48 -14.28
C SER A 282 14.58 -11.51 -12.77
N GLY A 283 13.69 -12.39 -12.34
CA GLY A 283 13.33 -12.61 -10.93
C GLY A 283 11.82 -12.79 -10.78
N GLY A 284 11.40 -13.26 -9.60
CA GLY A 284 9.99 -13.56 -9.35
C GLY A 284 9.13 -12.32 -9.13
N ILE A 285 7.83 -12.53 -9.21
CA ILE A 285 6.82 -11.56 -8.83
C ILE A 285 6.10 -12.08 -7.59
N VAL A 286 5.90 -11.25 -6.58
CA VAL A 286 5.12 -11.57 -5.38
C VAL A 286 3.78 -10.88 -5.45
N LYS A 287 2.69 -11.62 -5.23
CA LYS A 287 1.34 -11.04 -5.17
C LYS A 287 0.56 -11.57 -3.97
N SER A 288 -0.43 -10.81 -3.51
CA SER A 288 -1.39 -11.34 -2.54
C SER A 288 -2.30 -12.38 -3.23
N ILE A 289 -2.81 -13.34 -2.44
CA ILE A 289 -3.72 -14.40 -2.93
C ILE A 289 -4.97 -13.84 -3.63
N THR A 290 -5.36 -12.60 -3.32
CA THR A 290 -6.52 -11.91 -3.88
C THR A 290 -6.23 -11.14 -5.17
N HIS A 291 -4.98 -11.16 -5.63
CA HIS A 291 -4.58 -10.42 -6.84
C HIS A 291 -4.92 -11.22 -8.12
N SER A 292 -5.00 -10.50 -9.25
CA SER A 292 -5.35 -11.06 -10.57
C SER A 292 -4.37 -12.14 -11.05
N ASP A 293 -4.89 -13.11 -11.78
CA ASP A 293 -4.12 -14.13 -12.50
C ASP A 293 -3.51 -13.61 -13.82
N MET A 294 -3.75 -12.37 -14.21
CA MET A 294 -2.96 -11.69 -15.26
C MET A 294 -1.46 -11.79 -14.96
N ILE A 295 -1.07 -11.70 -13.69
CA ILE A 295 0.32 -11.83 -13.28
C ILE A 295 0.88 -13.22 -13.57
N ASN A 296 0.10 -14.28 -13.32
CA ASN A 296 0.50 -15.64 -13.62
C ASN A 296 0.73 -15.82 -15.12
N LYS A 297 -0.22 -15.35 -15.97
CA LYS A 297 -0.10 -15.44 -17.43
C LYS A 297 1.09 -14.65 -17.98
N LEU A 298 1.34 -13.43 -17.45
CA LEU A 298 2.53 -12.66 -17.82
C LEU A 298 3.82 -13.42 -17.44
N CYS A 299 3.87 -13.93 -16.22
CA CYS A 299 5.06 -14.63 -15.74
C CYS A 299 5.29 -15.94 -16.49
N ASP A 300 4.24 -16.66 -16.88
CA ASP A 300 4.33 -17.85 -17.73
C ASP A 300 4.91 -17.50 -19.13
N GLU A 301 4.41 -16.41 -19.77
CA GLU A 301 4.91 -15.93 -21.06
C GLU A 301 6.42 -15.59 -21.02
N TYR A 302 6.88 -14.98 -19.91
CA TYR A 302 8.29 -14.59 -19.75
C TYR A 302 9.14 -15.58 -18.94
N ASN A 303 8.61 -16.77 -18.59
CA ASN A 303 9.27 -17.82 -17.82
C ASN A 303 9.79 -17.32 -16.45
N MET A 304 8.96 -16.56 -15.72
CA MET A 304 9.28 -16.02 -14.40
C MET A 304 8.41 -16.68 -13.32
N PRO A 305 8.95 -16.92 -12.11
CA PRO A 305 8.16 -17.50 -11.02
C PRO A 305 7.22 -16.46 -10.40
N VAL A 306 6.02 -16.91 -10.00
CA VAL A 306 5.05 -16.16 -9.20
C VAL A 306 4.97 -16.77 -7.80
N TYR A 307 4.92 -15.90 -6.78
CA TYR A 307 4.76 -16.31 -5.40
C TYR A 307 3.52 -15.63 -4.80
N GLU A 308 2.58 -16.43 -4.30
CA GLU A 308 1.41 -15.92 -3.61
C GLU A 308 1.63 -15.90 -2.09
N THR A 309 1.13 -14.86 -1.43
CA THR A 309 1.16 -14.71 0.03
C THR A 309 -0.22 -14.34 0.58
N ALA A 310 -0.37 -14.43 1.89
CA ALA A 310 -1.48 -13.79 2.59
C ALA A 310 -1.49 -12.28 2.33
N VAL A 311 -2.67 -11.66 2.44
CA VAL A 311 -2.86 -10.20 2.31
C VAL A 311 -2.08 -9.46 3.40
N GLY A 312 -1.50 -8.33 3.03
CA GLY A 312 -0.74 -7.43 3.89
C GLY A 312 0.75 -7.43 3.59
N PHE A 313 1.33 -6.23 3.45
CA PHE A 313 2.76 -6.07 3.12
C PHE A 313 3.71 -6.68 4.16
N LYS A 314 3.25 -6.91 5.39
CA LYS A 314 3.97 -7.73 6.39
C LYS A 314 4.27 -9.16 5.92
N ASN A 315 3.54 -9.66 4.91
CA ASN A 315 3.74 -10.97 4.29
C ASN A 315 4.48 -10.84 2.94
N LEU A 316 4.10 -9.83 2.13
CA LEU A 316 4.69 -9.62 0.80
C LEU A 316 6.15 -9.14 0.89
N GLY A 317 6.45 -8.17 1.75
CA GLY A 317 7.79 -7.59 1.89
C GLY A 317 8.86 -8.63 2.25
N PRO A 318 8.70 -9.43 3.32
CA PRO A 318 9.63 -10.51 3.63
C PRO A 318 9.75 -11.54 2.51
N LYS A 319 8.63 -11.91 1.86
CA LYS A 319 8.67 -12.86 0.73
C LYS A 319 9.43 -12.29 -0.46
N MET A 320 9.24 -11.00 -0.76
CA MET A 320 9.97 -10.29 -1.81
C MET A 320 11.49 -10.36 -1.59
N ILE A 321 11.94 -10.17 -0.35
CA ILE A 321 13.37 -10.28 0.03
C ILE A 321 13.85 -11.72 -0.12
N ASP A 322 13.10 -12.69 0.44
CA ASP A 322 13.45 -14.12 0.46
C ASP A 322 13.72 -14.68 -0.94
N VAL A 323 12.88 -14.32 -1.91
CA VAL A 323 12.98 -14.82 -3.30
C VAL A 323 13.66 -13.83 -4.25
N ASN A 324 14.16 -12.70 -3.74
CA ASN A 324 14.73 -11.62 -4.55
C ASN A 324 13.78 -11.21 -5.70
N ALA A 325 12.50 -11.01 -5.39
CA ALA A 325 11.49 -10.68 -6.38
C ALA A 325 11.71 -9.29 -6.98
N VAL A 326 11.34 -9.11 -8.24
CA VAL A 326 11.43 -7.83 -8.95
C VAL A 326 10.37 -6.86 -8.45
N LEU A 327 9.14 -7.38 -8.23
CA LEU A 327 7.96 -6.63 -7.83
C LEU A 327 7.20 -7.39 -6.75
N ALA A 328 6.52 -6.63 -5.89
CA ALA A 328 5.48 -7.15 -5.01
C ALA A 328 4.24 -6.25 -5.08
N GLY A 329 3.03 -6.84 -5.09
CA GLY A 329 1.80 -6.04 -5.21
C GLY A 329 0.58 -6.63 -4.53
N GLU A 330 -0.28 -5.73 -4.06
CA GLU A 330 -1.59 -6.03 -3.48
C GLU A 330 -2.73 -5.48 -4.34
N GLU A 331 -3.87 -6.15 -4.28
CA GLU A 331 -5.13 -5.71 -4.91
C GLU A 331 -5.52 -4.28 -4.51
N SER A 332 -5.10 -3.83 -3.34
CA SER A 332 -5.39 -2.49 -2.81
C SER A 332 -4.61 -1.34 -3.47
N GLY A 333 -3.72 -1.61 -4.42
CA GLY A 333 -2.96 -0.59 -5.17
C GLY A 333 -1.62 -0.18 -4.56
N GLY A 334 -1.11 -0.97 -3.63
CA GLY A 334 0.22 -0.79 -3.06
C GLY A 334 1.23 -1.73 -3.73
N PHE A 335 2.32 -1.18 -4.27
CA PHE A 335 3.34 -1.93 -5.00
C PHE A 335 4.74 -1.59 -4.49
N ALA A 336 5.63 -2.59 -4.46
CA ALA A 336 7.02 -2.45 -4.04
C ALA A 336 7.98 -3.00 -5.11
N PHE A 337 9.21 -2.51 -5.09
CA PHE A 337 10.22 -2.77 -6.12
C PHE A 337 11.55 -3.21 -5.50
N ARG A 338 12.22 -4.19 -6.12
CA ARG A 338 13.50 -4.75 -5.65
C ARG A 338 14.59 -3.70 -5.44
N ASP A 339 14.62 -2.69 -6.29
CA ASP A 339 15.68 -1.69 -6.26
C ASP A 339 15.41 -0.55 -5.24
N SER A 340 14.39 -0.72 -4.38
CA SER A 340 14.04 0.18 -3.29
C SER A 340 13.82 -0.59 -2.00
N ILE A 341 12.97 -0.09 -1.11
CA ILE A 341 12.62 -0.75 0.15
C ILE A 341 11.48 -1.78 -0.06
N PRO A 342 11.36 -2.82 0.79
CA PRO A 342 10.28 -3.80 0.69
C PRO A 342 8.95 -3.27 1.26
N GLU A 343 8.54 -2.11 0.79
CA GLU A 343 7.33 -1.40 1.21
C GLU A 343 6.64 -0.77 0.01
N ARG A 344 5.32 -0.57 0.11
CA ARG A 344 4.49 0.09 -0.90
C ARG A 344 4.98 1.51 -1.14
N ASP A 345 5.07 1.87 -2.41
CA ASP A 345 5.53 3.18 -2.86
C ASP A 345 4.73 3.66 -4.06
N GLY A 346 3.72 4.51 -3.79
CA GLY A 346 2.86 5.07 -4.83
C GLY A 346 3.62 6.02 -5.76
N ILE A 347 4.59 6.77 -5.24
CA ILE A 347 5.38 7.73 -6.03
C ILE A 347 6.29 6.97 -7.01
N LEU A 348 7.03 5.98 -6.53
CA LEU A 348 7.90 5.16 -7.37
C LEU A 348 7.08 4.35 -8.39
N SER A 349 5.91 3.87 -8.00
CA SER A 349 4.96 3.20 -8.91
C SER A 349 4.51 4.11 -10.05
N ALA A 350 4.17 5.36 -9.74
CA ALA A 350 3.83 6.37 -10.74
C ALA A 350 5.00 6.65 -11.67
N LEU A 351 6.22 6.82 -11.14
CA LEU A 351 7.41 7.08 -11.93
C LEU A 351 7.72 5.94 -12.91
N TYR A 352 7.60 4.68 -12.50
CA TYR A 352 7.82 3.55 -13.42
C TYR A 352 6.75 3.44 -14.51
N LEU A 353 5.49 3.78 -14.21
CA LEU A 353 4.45 3.83 -15.24
C LEU A 353 4.65 5.01 -16.20
N LEU A 354 5.09 6.15 -15.72
CA LEU A 354 5.47 7.29 -16.55
C LEU A 354 6.70 6.98 -17.42
N GLU A 355 7.67 6.23 -16.89
CA GLU A 355 8.83 5.74 -17.67
C GLU A 355 8.37 4.77 -18.77
N LEU A 356 7.40 3.89 -18.50
CA LEU A 356 6.81 3.02 -19.53
C LEU A 356 6.15 3.84 -20.64
N LEU A 357 5.32 4.83 -20.32
CA LEU A 357 4.69 5.72 -21.31
C LEU A 357 5.76 6.46 -22.14
N ALA A 358 6.75 7.05 -21.47
CA ALA A 358 7.81 7.80 -22.13
C ALA A 358 8.68 6.95 -23.08
N THR A 359 9.01 5.72 -22.66
CA THR A 359 9.90 4.84 -23.43
C THR A 359 9.19 4.08 -24.55
N SER A 360 7.91 3.73 -24.34
CA SER A 360 7.12 3.06 -25.37
C SER A 360 6.57 4.02 -26.44
N GLY A 361 6.36 5.29 -26.08
CA GLY A 361 5.69 6.28 -26.91
C GLY A 361 4.20 5.99 -27.13
N LYS A 362 3.61 5.11 -26.32
CA LYS A 362 2.20 4.70 -26.38
C LYS A 362 1.39 5.40 -25.30
N SER A 363 0.10 5.63 -25.56
CA SER A 363 -0.83 6.07 -24.53
C SER A 363 -1.14 4.93 -23.54
N CYS A 364 -1.72 5.28 -22.38
CA CYS A 364 -2.06 4.29 -21.38
C CYS A 364 -3.13 3.30 -21.87
N SER A 365 -4.11 3.80 -22.64
CA SER A 365 -5.14 2.94 -23.23
C SER A 365 -4.61 1.99 -24.31
N GLU A 366 -3.57 2.39 -25.05
CA GLU A 366 -2.87 1.51 -26.00
C GLU A 366 -2.07 0.42 -25.29
N LEU A 367 -1.37 0.76 -24.20
CA LEU A 367 -0.63 -0.22 -23.38
C LEU A 367 -1.55 -1.24 -22.71
N LEU A 368 -2.74 -0.83 -22.24
CA LEU A 368 -3.75 -1.77 -21.75
C LEU A 368 -4.24 -2.72 -22.85
N THR A 369 -4.47 -2.20 -24.06
CA THR A 369 -4.85 -3.04 -25.21
C THR A 369 -3.76 -4.06 -25.53
N GLU A 370 -2.51 -3.65 -25.47
CA GLU A 370 -1.36 -4.54 -25.68
C GLU A 370 -1.26 -5.61 -24.58
N LEU A 371 -1.39 -5.20 -23.31
CA LEU A 371 -1.43 -6.10 -22.15
C LEU A 371 -2.50 -7.19 -22.33
N TYR A 372 -3.75 -6.78 -22.64
CA TYR A 372 -4.85 -7.72 -22.83
C TYR A 372 -4.68 -8.62 -24.05
N SER A 373 -3.90 -8.20 -25.07
CA SER A 373 -3.55 -9.09 -26.18
C SER A 373 -2.65 -10.25 -25.75
N VAL A 374 -1.90 -10.08 -24.67
CA VAL A 374 -1.01 -11.11 -24.10
C VAL A 374 -1.75 -11.98 -23.10
N VAL A 375 -2.48 -11.38 -22.16
CA VAL A 375 -3.08 -12.12 -21.03
C VAL A 375 -4.54 -12.56 -21.27
N GLY A 376 -5.22 -11.98 -22.24
CA GLY A 376 -6.64 -12.21 -22.50
C GLY A 376 -7.56 -11.40 -21.61
N ALA A 377 -8.85 -11.75 -21.60
CA ALA A 377 -9.85 -11.09 -20.78
C ALA A 377 -9.76 -11.55 -19.32
N HIS A 378 -9.81 -10.58 -18.39
CA HIS A 378 -9.87 -10.81 -16.95
C HIS A 378 -10.91 -9.90 -16.34
N ILE A 379 -12.00 -10.46 -15.90
CA ILE A 379 -13.08 -9.77 -15.22
C ILE A 379 -13.01 -10.10 -13.74
N TYR A 380 -12.84 -9.11 -12.91
CA TYR A 380 -12.65 -9.24 -11.48
C TYR A 380 -13.81 -8.60 -10.72
N SER A 381 -14.24 -9.22 -9.65
CA SER A 381 -15.21 -8.65 -8.72
C SER A 381 -14.85 -8.96 -7.28
N ARG A 382 -15.14 -8.00 -6.40
CA ARG A 382 -15.05 -8.15 -4.96
C ARG A 382 -16.40 -7.81 -4.33
N VAL A 383 -16.82 -8.61 -3.36
CA VAL A 383 -18.03 -8.39 -2.57
C VAL A 383 -17.68 -8.43 -1.09
N ASP A 384 -18.02 -7.37 -0.38
CA ASP A 384 -17.86 -7.25 1.07
C ASP A 384 -19.22 -7.47 1.73
N ILE A 385 -19.32 -8.46 2.62
CA ILE A 385 -20.56 -8.87 3.31
C ILE A 385 -20.39 -8.65 4.80
N SER A 386 -21.23 -7.78 5.39
CA SER A 386 -21.26 -7.60 6.84
C SER A 386 -21.81 -8.84 7.55
N LEU A 387 -21.10 -9.29 8.56
CA LEU A 387 -21.45 -10.48 9.33
C LEU A 387 -21.86 -10.10 10.75
N THR A 388 -22.81 -10.87 11.30
CA THR A 388 -22.98 -10.93 12.75
C THR A 388 -21.83 -11.74 13.36
N GLU A 389 -21.54 -11.53 14.65
CA GLU A 389 -20.49 -12.30 15.34
C GLU A 389 -20.77 -13.81 15.31
N LYS A 390 -22.04 -14.20 15.37
CA LYS A 390 -22.46 -15.61 15.24
C LYS A 390 -22.05 -16.18 13.87
N GLN A 391 -22.39 -15.51 12.78
CA GLN A 391 -22.03 -15.93 11.42
C GLN A 391 -20.53 -16.01 11.25
N ARG A 392 -19.79 -15.01 11.80
CA ARG A 392 -18.33 -15.00 11.75
C ARG A 392 -17.71 -16.23 12.40
N LEU A 393 -18.18 -16.62 13.58
CA LEU A 393 -17.72 -17.81 14.29
C LEU A 393 -18.07 -19.12 13.53
N GLU A 394 -19.28 -19.20 12.97
CA GLU A 394 -19.72 -20.33 12.16
C GLU A 394 -18.83 -20.48 10.94
N ILE A 395 -18.66 -19.42 10.15
CA ILE A 395 -17.80 -19.45 8.95
C ILE A 395 -16.37 -19.83 9.32
N LYS A 396 -15.81 -19.25 10.40
CA LYS A 396 -14.45 -19.57 10.85
C LYS A 396 -14.28 -21.06 11.18
N SER A 397 -15.33 -21.73 11.67
CA SER A 397 -15.27 -23.13 12.11
C SER A 397 -15.32 -24.14 10.97
N PHE A 398 -15.96 -23.83 9.83
CA PHE A 398 -16.18 -24.80 8.76
C PHE A 398 -15.68 -24.38 7.37
N ALA A 399 -15.29 -23.12 7.19
CA ALA A 399 -14.95 -22.56 5.88
C ALA A 399 -13.82 -23.30 5.14
N THR A 400 -12.95 -24.02 5.85
CA THR A 400 -11.82 -24.74 5.27
C THR A 400 -12.04 -26.25 5.14
N SER A 401 -13.08 -26.82 5.76
CA SER A 401 -13.22 -28.28 5.93
C SER A 401 -14.36 -28.92 5.14
N ASN A 402 -15.35 -28.17 4.69
CA ASN A 402 -16.57 -28.69 4.10
C ASN A 402 -16.95 -27.99 2.79
N ILE A 403 -15.99 -27.80 1.89
CA ILE A 403 -16.23 -27.15 0.60
C ILE A 403 -17.01 -28.12 -0.30
N PRO A 404 -18.23 -27.78 -0.78
CA PRO A 404 -19.04 -28.64 -1.62
C PRO A 404 -18.55 -28.60 -3.08
N VAL A 405 -17.39 -29.21 -3.35
CA VAL A 405 -16.70 -29.21 -4.65
C VAL A 405 -17.63 -29.59 -5.81
N ALA A 406 -18.50 -30.56 -5.61
CA ALA A 406 -19.42 -31.04 -6.65
C ALA A 406 -20.52 -30.03 -7.05
N GLU A 407 -20.75 -29.01 -6.24
CA GLU A 407 -21.75 -27.96 -6.49
C GLU A 407 -21.14 -26.68 -7.11
N CYS A 408 -19.80 -26.65 -7.29
CA CYS A 408 -19.13 -25.53 -7.92
C CYS A 408 -19.55 -25.45 -9.41
N PRO A 409 -19.87 -24.24 -9.93
CA PRO A 409 -20.29 -24.05 -11.32
C PRO A 409 -19.17 -24.30 -12.34
N MET A 410 -17.91 -24.42 -11.86
CA MET A 410 -16.72 -24.71 -12.66
C MET A 410 -15.94 -25.86 -12.04
N GLU A 411 -15.19 -26.61 -12.84
CA GLU A 411 -14.31 -27.67 -12.34
C GLU A 411 -13.18 -27.01 -11.48
N ILE A 412 -12.97 -27.54 -10.26
CA ILE A 412 -11.96 -27.05 -9.34
C ILE A 412 -10.68 -27.86 -9.54
N ASP A 413 -9.62 -27.20 -10.01
CA ASP A 413 -8.30 -27.80 -10.20
C ASP A 413 -7.51 -27.86 -8.90
N GLN A 414 -7.58 -26.79 -8.11
CA GLN A 414 -6.79 -26.67 -6.89
C GLN A 414 -7.52 -25.87 -5.81
N ILE A 415 -7.28 -26.23 -4.56
CA ILE A 415 -7.75 -25.50 -3.37
C ILE A 415 -6.51 -25.04 -2.60
N THR A 416 -6.44 -23.73 -2.32
CA THR A 416 -5.36 -23.12 -1.55
C THR A 416 -5.91 -22.49 -0.28
N VAL A 417 -5.22 -22.68 0.85
CA VAL A 417 -5.60 -22.19 2.18
C VAL A 417 -4.42 -21.41 2.76
N ILE A 418 -4.20 -20.19 2.28
CA ILE A 418 -3.11 -19.29 2.75
C ILE A 418 -3.69 -18.19 3.64
N ASP A 419 -4.75 -17.50 3.17
CA ASP A 419 -5.47 -16.44 3.89
C ASP A 419 -6.96 -16.55 3.51
N GLY A 420 -7.70 -17.38 4.24
CA GLY A 420 -9.00 -17.88 3.82
C GLY A 420 -8.85 -19.05 2.84
N VAL A 421 -9.73 -19.15 1.88
CA VAL A 421 -9.74 -20.21 0.88
C VAL A 421 -9.80 -19.62 -0.52
N LYS A 422 -8.97 -20.12 -1.43
CA LYS A 422 -9.03 -19.83 -2.87
C LYS A 422 -9.27 -21.14 -3.62
N LEU A 423 -10.31 -21.17 -4.42
CA LEU A 423 -10.65 -22.25 -5.34
C LEU A 423 -10.19 -21.81 -6.72
N ILE A 424 -9.24 -22.53 -7.29
CA ILE A 424 -8.72 -22.30 -8.63
C ILE A 424 -9.45 -23.25 -9.57
N CYS A 425 -10.01 -22.72 -10.65
CA CYS A 425 -10.81 -23.43 -11.64
C CYS A 425 -10.20 -23.24 -13.04
N ASP A 426 -10.65 -24.04 -14.03
CA ASP A 426 -10.17 -24.03 -15.42
C ASP A 426 -10.02 -22.62 -16.02
N ASN A 427 -11.01 -21.73 -15.81
CA ASN A 427 -11.05 -20.39 -16.43
C ASN A 427 -11.30 -19.29 -15.41
N GLY A 428 -10.80 -19.44 -14.19
CA GLY A 428 -10.95 -18.42 -13.17
C GLY A 428 -10.73 -18.96 -11.76
N TRP A 429 -11.06 -18.13 -10.80
CA TRP A 429 -10.94 -18.49 -9.38
C TRP A 429 -11.94 -17.72 -8.53
N VAL A 430 -12.24 -18.25 -7.36
CA VAL A 430 -12.94 -17.54 -6.30
C VAL A 430 -12.20 -17.71 -4.97
N ALA A 431 -12.05 -16.62 -4.24
CA ALA A 431 -11.47 -16.65 -2.90
C ALA A 431 -12.41 -15.99 -1.90
N TYR A 432 -12.41 -16.50 -0.66
CA TYR A 432 -13.15 -15.90 0.43
C TYR A 432 -12.33 -15.90 1.72
N ARG A 433 -12.40 -14.80 2.44
CA ARG A 433 -11.66 -14.61 3.68
C ARG A 433 -12.42 -13.71 4.66
N LEU A 434 -12.25 -13.98 5.94
CA LEU A 434 -12.73 -13.09 6.99
C LEU A 434 -11.77 -11.88 7.13
N SER A 435 -12.31 -10.68 7.28
CA SER A 435 -11.50 -9.53 7.64
C SER A 435 -10.89 -9.72 9.03
N GLY A 436 -9.60 -9.37 9.17
CA GLY A 436 -8.92 -9.43 10.47
C GLY A 436 -9.33 -8.30 11.43
N THR A 437 -9.84 -7.19 10.91
CA THR A 437 -10.13 -5.97 11.66
C THR A 437 -11.61 -5.61 11.76
N GLU A 438 -12.43 -6.12 10.86
CA GLU A 438 -13.86 -5.78 10.74
C GLU A 438 -14.71 -7.06 10.70
N PRO A 439 -15.98 -7.02 11.11
CA PRO A 439 -16.88 -8.17 11.02
C PRO A 439 -17.39 -8.36 9.58
N LEU A 440 -16.47 -8.53 8.63
CA LEU A 440 -16.74 -8.67 7.20
C LEU A 440 -16.22 -10.00 6.66
N LEU A 441 -16.99 -10.60 5.77
CA LEU A 441 -16.54 -11.61 4.82
C LEU A 441 -16.27 -10.92 3.49
N ARG A 442 -15.10 -11.14 2.93
CA ARG A 442 -14.71 -10.66 1.60
C ARG A 442 -14.67 -11.83 0.64
N ILE A 443 -15.41 -11.71 -0.46
CA ILE A 443 -15.39 -12.68 -1.56
C ILE A 443 -14.79 -11.98 -2.77
N TYR A 444 -13.82 -12.61 -3.37
CA TYR A 444 -13.11 -12.16 -4.57
C TYR A 444 -13.28 -13.21 -5.66
N SER A 445 -13.48 -12.82 -6.89
CA SER A 445 -13.51 -13.74 -8.02
C SER A 445 -12.98 -13.08 -9.28
N GLU A 446 -12.33 -13.87 -10.11
CA GLU A 446 -11.88 -13.50 -11.44
C GLU A 446 -12.16 -14.62 -12.43
N SER A 447 -12.60 -14.25 -13.63
CA SER A 447 -12.80 -15.16 -14.76
C SER A 447 -12.76 -14.39 -16.08
N ASP A 448 -12.91 -15.10 -17.19
CA ASP A 448 -12.97 -14.54 -18.55
C ASP A 448 -14.30 -13.87 -18.88
N THR A 449 -15.38 -14.16 -18.13
CA THR A 449 -16.73 -13.57 -18.32
C THR A 449 -17.35 -13.11 -17.01
N GLN A 450 -18.19 -12.07 -17.07
CA GLN A 450 -18.95 -11.59 -15.91
C GLN A 450 -19.90 -12.67 -15.37
N SER A 451 -20.51 -13.46 -16.26
CA SER A 451 -21.40 -14.54 -15.86
C SER A 451 -20.71 -15.61 -15.01
N SER A 452 -19.46 -15.94 -15.35
CA SER A 452 -18.64 -16.89 -14.59
C SER A 452 -18.25 -16.32 -13.22
N VAL A 453 -17.86 -15.05 -13.16
CA VAL A 453 -17.55 -14.34 -11.91
C VAL A 453 -18.77 -14.32 -10.98
N ASP A 454 -19.94 -13.95 -11.50
CA ASP A 454 -21.18 -13.88 -10.73
C ASP A 454 -21.60 -15.26 -10.22
N ALA A 455 -21.44 -16.32 -11.03
CA ALA A 455 -21.74 -17.68 -10.65
C ALA A 455 -20.84 -18.20 -9.52
N LEU A 456 -19.54 -17.91 -9.59
CA LEU A 456 -18.57 -18.26 -8.54
C LEU A 456 -18.84 -17.53 -7.22
N ILE A 457 -19.18 -16.23 -7.27
CA ILE A 457 -19.56 -15.47 -6.08
C ILE A 457 -20.86 -16.02 -5.48
N ALA A 458 -21.88 -16.29 -6.30
CA ALA A 458 -23.15 -16.86 -5.86
C ALA A 458 -22.97 -18.23 -5.20
N TYR A 459 -22.11 -19.07 -5.78
CA TYR A 459 -21.75 -20.36 -5.19
C TYR A 459 -21.19 -20.21 -3.78
N VAL A 460 -20.19 -19.35 -3.59
CA VAL A 460 -19.58 -19.13 -2.26
C VAL A 460 -20.61 -18.58 -1.27
N ARG A 461 -21.45 -17.62 -1.68
CA ARG A 461 -22.51 -17.07 -0.83
C ARG A 461 -23.50 -18.14 -0.39
N THR A 462 -23.95 -18.98 -1.31
CA THR A 462 -24.88 -20.09 -1.03
C THR A 462 -24.28 -21.10 -0.05
N PHE A 463 -23.05 -21.52 -0.31
CA PHE A 463 -22.31 -22.44 0.53
C PHE A 463 -22.07 -21.91 1.95
N LEU A 464 -21.72 -20.62 2.10
CA LEU A 464 -21.48 -19.99 3.39
C LEU A 464 -22.78 -19.49 4.09
N GLY A 465 -23.93 -19.52 3.42
CA GLY A 465 -25.20 -19.09 3.97
C GLY A 465 -25.32 -17.57 4.18
N VAL A 466 -24.76 -16.75 3.27
CA VAL A 466 -24.68 -15.29 3.37
C VAL A 466 -25.17 -14.56 2.12
#